data_8f0d9b7c2a90a93d02a6d3a94ac8e245
#
_entry.id   8f0d9b7c2a90a93d02a6d3a94ac8e245
#
_cell.length_a   1.000
_cell.length_b   1.000
_cell.length_c   1.000
_cell.angle_alpha   90.00
_cell.angle_beta   90.00
_cell.angle_gamma   90.00
#
_symmetry.space_group_name_H-M   'P 1'
#
loop_
_entity.id
_entity.type
_entity.pdbx_description
1 polymer ?
#
loop_
_entity_poly.entity_id
_entity_poly.type
_entity_poly.pdbx_seq_one_letter_code
_entity_poly.pdbx_strand_id
1 'polypeptide(L)'
;HVLGSLGGIFDLEALQTQQDELEKMMSAQGFWDDNERAAKISEEHSSAAKKISLFENLESRVSDIDELITFAADEGDEDSAAEVKKEIDELSSMLGNLEMELLLSGKHDKDNAFLTIHAGTGGTEACDWAEMLLRQYQRWSERKGLKVEIVECQEHDEAGIRSVTLKICGTHAYGYLQTERGVHRLVRISPFDSQSRRHTSCLLYTSPSPRDSSQS
;
A
#
# COMPACT_ATOMS: atom_id res chain seq x y z
N HIS A 1 7.51 -3.41 -23.36
CA HIS A 1 8.45 -2.58 -22.59
C HIS A 1 8.30 -2.75 -21.06
N VAL A 2 7.08 -2.93 -20.55
CA VAL A 2 6.81 -3.07 -19.10
C VAL A 2 7.34 -4.40 -18.55
N LEU A 3 7.17 -5.50 -19.26
CA LEU A 3 7.69 -6.83 -18.85
C LEU A 3 9.23 -6.88 -18.79
N GLY A 4 9.93 -6.16 -19.66
CA GLY A 4 11.39 -6.05 -19.61
C GLY A 4 11.89 -5.30 -18.37
N SER A 5 11.10 -4.36 -17.85
CA SER A 5 11.38 -3.67 -16.59
C SER A 5 11.10 -4.55 -15.37
N LEU A 6 10.06 -5.38 -15.42
CA LEU A 6 9.70 -6.33 -14.36
C LEU A 6 10.69 -7.50 -14.26
N GLY A 7 11.21 -8.00 -15.39
CA GLY A 7 12.27 -9.03 -15.40
C GLY A 7 13.57 -8.56 -14.74
N GLY A 8 13.83 -7.23 -14.69
CA GLY A 8 14.96 -6.65 -13.95
C GLY A 8 14.67 -6.43 -12.47
N ILE A 9 13.40 -6.35 -12.07
CA ILE A 9 12.96 -6.18 -10.67
C ILE A 9 12.73 -7.55 -10.01
N PHE A 10 12.23 -8.53 -10.78
CA PHE A 10 12.14 -9.92 -10.38
C PHE A 10 13.22 -10.73 -11.09
N ASP A 11 14.24 -11.12 -10.35
CA ASP A 11 15.12 -12.19 -10.79
C ASP A 11 14.37 -13.52 -10.66
N LEU A 12 13.55 -13.84 -11.69
CA LEU A 12 12.71 -15.04 -11.72
C LEU A 12 13.57 -16.30 -11.58
N GLU A 13 14.76 -16.32 -12.18
CA GLU A 13 15.70 -17.43 -12.07
C GLU A 13 16.20 -17.60 -10.63
N ALA A 14 16.48 -16.49 -9.94
CA ALA A 14 16.86 -16.53 -8.53
C ALA A 14 15.72 -17.01 -7.64
N LEU A 15 14.46 -16.57 -7.91
CA LEU A 15 13.29 -17.04 -7.17
C LEU A 15 12.99 -18.51 -7.39
N GLN A 16 13.13 -19.02 -8.61
CA GLN A 16 13.00 -20.43 -8.92
C GLN A 16 14.10 -21.25 -8.24
N THR A 17 15.34 -20.79 -8.31
CA THR A 17 16.46 -21.43 -7.61
C THR A 17 16.23 -21.48 -6.11
N GLN A 18 15.76 -20.38 -5.51
CA GLN A 18 15.40 -20.32 -4.09
C GLN A 18 14.27 -21.29 -3.74
N GLN A 19 13.24 -21.40 -4.57
CA GLN A 19 12.15 -22.35 -4.37
C GLN A 19 12.65 -23.79 -4.38
N ASP A 20 13.50 -24.15 -5.35
CA ASP A 20 14.09 -25.47 -5.46
C ASP A 20 14.97 -25.83 -4.26
N GLU A 21 15.72 -24.85 -3.75
CA GLU A 21 16.54 -25.05 -2.53
C GLU A 21 15.67 -25.27 -1.29
N LEU A 22 14.60 -24.48 -1.12
CA LEU A 22 13.66 -24.64 -0.02
C LEU A 22 12.93 -25.98 -0.11
N GLU A 23 12.53 -26.43 -1.29
CA GLU A 23 11.89 -27.73 -1.52
C GLU A 23 12.83 -28.89 -1.17
N LYS A 24 14.12 -28.79 -1.54
CA LYS A 24 15.15 -29.76 -1.12
C LYS A 24 15.30 -29.82 0.40
N MET A 25 15.27 -28.66 1.08
CA MET A 25 15.32 -28.58 2.54
C MET A 25 14.08 -29.23 3.19
N MET A 26 12.89 -29.00 2.62
CA MET A 26 11.63 -29.59 3.08
C MET A 26 11.57 -31.11 2.89
N SER A 27 12.28 -31.62 1.87
CA SER A 27 12.38 -33.05 1.58
C SER A 27 13.45 -33.78 2.43
N ALA A 28 14.25 -33.06 3.21
CA ALA A 28 15.31 -33.64 4.00
C ALA A 28 14.74 -34.44 5.21
N GLN A 29 15.39 -35.54 5.53
CA GLN A 29 15.02 -36.38 6.68
C GLN A 29 15.17 -35.58 7.99
N GLY A 30 14.13 -35.57 8.83
CA GLY A 30 14.11 -34.82 10.10
C GLY A 30 13.70 -33.35 9.96
N PHE A 31 13.26 -32.90 8.78
CA PHE A 31 12.82 -31.53 8.58
C PHE A 31 11.67 -31.12 9.51
N TRP A 32 10.74 -32.02 9.77
CA TRP A 32 9.55 -31.79 10.59
C TRP A 32 9.79 -31.94 12.08
N ASP A 33 11.00 -32.32 12.51
CA ASP A 33 11.35 -32.49 13.93
C ASP A 33 11.49 -31.15 14.66
N ASP A 34 11.79 -30.08 13.91
CA ASP A 34 11.84 -28.69 14.38
C ASP A 34 10.68 -27.89 13.80
N ASN A 35 9.58 -27.80 14.55
CA ASN A 35 8.36 -27.15 14.11
C ASN A 35 8.54 -25.66 13.77
N GLU A 36 9.39 -24.95 14.50
CA GLU A 36 9.59 -23.50 14.31
C GLU A 36 10.37 -23.22 13.01
N ARG A 37 11.41 -24.00 12.78
CA ARG A 37 12.19 -23.96 11.55
C ARG A 37 11.38 -24.42 10.34
N ALA A 38 10.61 -25.48 10.48
CA ALA A 38 9.77 -26.02 9.41
C ALA A 38 8.68 -25.01 9.01
N ALA A 39 8.04 -24.34 9.97
CA ALA A 39 7.05 -23.31 9.71
C ALA A 39 7.65 -22.14 8.92
N LYS A 40 8.83 -21.65 9.31
CA LYS A 40 9.51 -20.55 8.64
C LYS A 40 9.90 -20.89 7.20
N ILE A 41 10.50 -22.05 6.98
CA ILE A 41 10.90 -22.51 5.64
C ILE A 41 9.66 -22.74 4.75
N SER A 42 8.58 -23.30 5.30
CA SER A 42 7.32 -23.48 4.57
C SER A 42 6.66 -22.13 4.19
N GLU A 43 6.75 -21.14 5.05
CA GLU A 43 6.27 -19.78 4.76
C GLU A 43 7.10 -19.13 3.66
N GLU A 44 8.44 -19.23 3.71
CA GLU A 44 9.34 -18.72 2.68
C GLU A 44 9.09 -19.40 1.32
N HIS A 45 8.93 -20.73 1.31
CA HIS A 45 8.60 -21.50 0.11
C HIS A 45 7.23 -21.07 -0.49
N SER A 46 6.20 -20.97 0.37
CA SER A 46 4.87 -20.52 -0.07
C SER A 46 4.90 -19.10 -0.63
N SER A 47 5.71 -18.21 -0.03
CA SER A 47 5.90 -16.83 -0.51
C SER A 47 6.60 -16.80 -1.88
N ALA A 48 7.65 -17.60 -2.08
CA ALA A 48 8.33 -17.71 -3.37
C ALA A 48 7.41 -18.28 -4.46
N ALA A 49 6.70 -19.36 -4.16
CA ALA A 49 5.75 -20.00 -5.08
C ALA A 49 4.64 -19.03 -5.52
N LYS A 50 4.08 -18.24 -4.60
CA LYS A 50 3.07 -17.22 -4.94
C LYS A 50 3.60 -16.15 -5.88
N LYS A 51 4.84 -15.71 -5.68
CA LYS A 51 5.47 -14.70 -6.55
C LYS A 51 5.72 -15.25 -7.95
N ILE A 52 6.21 -16.48 -8.05
CA ILE A 52 6.43 -17.14 -9.35
C ILE A 52 5.11 -17.30 -10.09
N SER A 53 4.09 -17.89 -9.44
CA SER A 53 2.76 -18.08 -10.05
C SER A 53 2.10 -16.75 -10.46
N LEU A 54 2.31 -15.68 -9.69
CA LEU A 54 1.81 -14.36 -10.06
C LEU A 54 2.50 -13.83 -11.32
N PHE A 55 3.81 -14.02 -11.43
CA PHE A 55 4.57 -13.59 -12.60
C PHE A 55 4.17 -14.36 -13.85
N GLU A 56 4.04 -15.71 -13.75
CA GLU A 56 3.59 -16.57 -14.85
C GLU A 56 2.18 -16.20 -15.33
N ASN A 57 1.28 -15.88 -14.38
CA ASN A 57 -0.07 -15.42 -14.72
C ASN A 57 -0.04 -14.07 -15.47
N LEU A 58 0.81 -13.12 -15.03
CA LEU A 58 0.96 -11.84 -15.72
C LEU A 58 1.54 -12.01 -17.12
N GLU A 59 2.52 -12.88 -17.29
CA GLU A 59 3.12 -13.18 -18.60
C GLU A 59 2.12 -13.82 -19.57
N SER A 60 1.33 -14.78 -19.09
CA SER A 60 0.23 -15.38 -19.86
C SER A 60 -0.79 -14.32 -20.28
N ARG A 61 -1.27 -13.48 -19.37
CA ARG A 61 -2.25 -12.42 -19.68
C ARG A 61 -1.72 -11.41 -20.68
N VAL A 62 -0.43 -11.06 -20.61
CA VAL A 62 0.18 -10.16 -21.63
C VAL A 62 0.20 -10.83 -23.00
N SER A 63 0.52 -12.13 -23.07
CA SER A 63 0.48 -12.89 -24.33
C SER A 63 -0.94 -12.94 -24.89
N ASP A 64 -1.94 -13.20 -24.04
CA ASP A 64 -3.35 -13.26 -24.45
C ASP A 64 -3.83 -11.91 -24.99
N ILE A 65 -3.42 -10.79 -24.36
CA ILE A 65 -3.73 -9.43 -24.81
C ILE A 65 -3.07 -9.13 -26.18
N ASP A 66 -1.83 -9.58 -26.40
CA ASP A 66 -1.12 -9.37 -27.68
C ASP A 66 -1.82 -10.11 -28.82
N GLU A 67 -2.30 -11.33 -28.57
CA GLU A 67 -3.12 -12.10 -29.51
C GLU A 67 -4.47 -11.39 -29.78
N LEU A 68 -5.15 -10.90 -28.74
CA LEU A 68 -6.42 -10.17 -28.86
C LEU A 68 -6.26 -8.85 -29.65
N ILE A 69 -5.15 -8.13 -29.45
CA ILE A 69 -4.84 -6.90 -30.22
C ILE A 69 -4.70 -7.24 -31.69
N THR A 70 -3.97 -8.31 -32.01
CA THR A 70 -3.76 -8.75 -33.39
C THR A 70 -5.09 -9.10 -34.04
N PHE A 71 -5.93 -9.85 -33.35
CA PHE A 71 -7.25 -10.25 -33.83
C PHE A 71 -8.19 -9.06 -34.05
N ALA A 72 -8.27 -8.14 -33.07
CA ALA A 72 -9.09 -6.93 -33.17
C ALA A 72 -8.64 -6.00 -34.31
N ALA A 73 -7.34 -5.95 -34.60
CA ALA A 73 -6.79 -5.17 -35.70
C ALA A 73 -7.19 -5.75 -37.07
N ASP A 74 -7.25 -7.09 -37.21
CA ASP A 74 -7.59 -7.78 -38.44
C ASP A 74 -9.11 -7.70 -38.74
N GLU A 75 -9.96 -7.74 -37.72
CA GLU A 75 -11.43 -7.69 -37.91
C GLU A 75 -11.98 -6.26 -37.96
N GLY A 76 -11.26 -5.26 -37.45
CA GLY A 76 -11.68 -3.86 -37.43
C GLY A 76 -12.93 -3.61 -36.57
N ASP A 77 -13.17 -4.43 -35.56
CA ASP A 77 -14.33 -4.41 -34.69
C ASP A 77 -14.11 -3.50 -33.48
N GLU A 78 -14.98 -2.51 -33.30
CA GLU A 78 -14.91 -1.55 -32.18
C GLU A 78 -15.20 -2.23 -30.81
N ASP A 79 -16.04 -3.26 -30.78
CA ASP A 79 -16.37 -3.98 -29.56
C ASP A 79 -15.16 -4.79 -29.05
N SER A 80 -14.45 -5.46 -29.93
CA SER A 80 -13.19 -6.16 -29.62
C SER A 80 -12.10 -5.20 -29.13
N ALA A 81 -12.01 -4.01 -29.71
CA ALA A 81 -11.07 -2.98 -29.25
C ALA A 81 -11.40 -2.45 -27.85
N ALA A 82 -12.67 -2.36 -27.48
CA ALA A 82 -13.12 -1.95 -26.14
C ALA A 82 -12.79 -3.02 -25.09
N GLU A 83 -12.92 -4.31 -25.43
CA GLU A 83 -12.56 -5.43 -24.57
C GLU A 83 -11.05 -5.48 -24.30
N VAL A 84 -10.24 -5.35 -25.33
CA VAL A 84 -8.77 -5.25 -25.21
C VAL A 84 -8.36 -4.09 -24.30
N LYS A 85 -8.99 -2.93 -24.46
CA LYS A 85 -8.70 -1.78 -23.61
C LYS A 85 -9.01 -2.07 -22.13
N LYS A 86 -10.12 -2.71 -21.84
CA LYS A 86 -10.50 -3.11 -20.47
C LYS A 86 -9.48 -4.07 -19.86
N GLU A 87 -9.05 -5.08 -20.60
CA GLU A 87 -8.01 -6.03 -20.16
C GLU A 87 -6.67 -5.33 -19.88
N ILE A 88 -6.27 -4.37 -20.73
CA ILE A 88 -5.06 -3.57 -20.52
C ILE A 88 -5.17 -2.72 -19.25
N ASP A 89 -6.31 -2.09 -18.99
CA ASP A 89 -6.54 -1.26 -17.80
C ASP A 89 -6.51 -2.12 -16.53
N GLU A 90 -7.10 -3.32 -16.55
CA GLU A 90 -7.04 -4.28 -15.45
C GLU A 90 -5.62 -4.77 -15.19
N LEU A 91 -4.88 -5.15 -16.23
CA LEU A 91 -3.49 -5.59 -16.13
C LEU A 91 -2.59 -4.47 -15.59
N SER A 92 -2.77 -3.25 -16.06
CA SER A 92 -2.04 -2.07 -15.58
C SER A 92 -2.29 -1.81 -14.09
N SER A 93 -3.53 -1.99 -13.64
CA SER A 93 -3.89 -1.87 -12.22
C SER A 93 -3.23 -2.96 -11.37
N MET A 94 -3.21 -4.21 -11.86
CA MET A 94 -2.53 -5.33 -11.18
C MET A 94 -1.02 -5.09 -11.08
N LEU A 95 -0.39 -4.63 -12.15
CA LEU A 95 1.03 -4.29 -12.17
C LEU A 95 1.37 -3.17 -11.19
N GLY A 96 0.57 -2.10 -11.15
CA GLY A 96 0.77 -1.02 -10.19
C GLY A 96 0.65 -1.46 -8.73
N ASN A 97 -0.27 -2.39 -8.42
CA ASN A 97 -0.38 -2.97 -7.08
C ASN A 97 0.85 -3.83 -6.74
N LEU A 98 1.36 -4.60 -7.70
CA LEU A 98 2.53 -5.44 -7.51
C LEU A 98 3.81 -4.61 -7.32
N GLU A 99 4.01 -3.55 -8.11
CA GLU A 99 5.11 -2.60 -7.92
C GLU A 99 5.09 -1.99 -6.51
N MET A 100 3.90 -1.61 -6.04
CA MET A 100 3.74 -1.09 -4.68
C MET A 100 4.07 -2.14 -3.61
N GLU A 101 3.65 -3.39 -3.79
CA GLU A 101 3.97 -4.49 -2.87
C GLU A 101 5.47 -4.77 -2.79
N LEU A 102 6.18 -4.64 -3.91
CA LEU A 102 7.63 -4.77 -3.97
C LEU A 102 8.36 -3.62 -3.29
N LEU A 103 7.90 -2.39 -3.50
CA LEU A 103 8.45 -1.20 -2.84
C LEU A 103 8.25 -1.26 -1.31
N LEU A 104 7.18 -1.91 -0.84
CA LEU A 104 6.84 -2.10 0.56
C LEU A 104 7.40 -3.43 1.11
N SER A 105 8.70 -3.68 0.91
CA SER A 105 9.40 -4.90 1.34
C SER A 105 10.17 -4.77 2.65
N GLY A 106 10.09 -3.62 3.32
CA GLY A 106 10.74 -3.37 4.60
C GLY A 106 10.18 -4.25 5.73
N LYS A 107 11.01 -4.48 6.76
CA LYS A 107 10.70 -5.38 7.88
C LYS A 107 9.34 -5.12 8.54
N HIS A 108 8.92 -3.85 8.59
CA HIS A 108 7.70 -3.39 9.26
C HIS A 108 6.62 -2.94 8.30
N ASP A 109 6.86 -2.99 6.99
CA ASP A 109 5.92 -2.45 6.01
C ASP A 109 4.58 -3.17 6.00
N LYS A 110 4.57 -4.46 6.38
CA LYS A 110 3.34 -5.29 6.48
C LYS A 110 2.54 -5.05 7.75
N ASP A 111 3.11 -4.31 8.71
CA ASP A 111 2.49 -4.11 10.02
C ASP A 111 1.33 -3.08 9.97
N ASN A 112 0.51 -3.12 11.02
CA ASN A 112 -0.49 -2.08 11.26
C ASN A 112 0.20 -0.76 11.60
N ALA A 113 -0.47 0.36 11.35
CA ALA A 113 0.08 1.68 11.62
C ALA A 113 -0.72 2.42 12.69
N PHE A 114 0.00 3.13 13.55
CA PHE A 114 -0.56 4.20 14.36
C PHE A 114 -0.23 5.53 13.70
N LEU A 115 -1.24 6.31 13.43
CA LEU A 115 -1.16 7.61 12.80
C LEU A 115 -1.58 8.68 13.79
N THR A 116 -0.67 9.58 14.14
CA THR A 116 -1.01 10.73 15.01
C THR A 116 -0.90 12.02 14.22
N ILE A 117 -1.93 12.83 14.26
CA ILE A 117 -2.00 14.15 13.64
C ILE A 117 -2.09 15.17 14.77
N HIS A 118 -1.19 16.14 14.80
CA HIS A 118 -1.20 17.24 15.76
C HIS A 118 -1.36 18.57 15.02
N ALA A 119 -2.36 19.37 15.41
CA ALA A 119 -2.45 20.75 14.94
C ALA A 119 -1.21 21.53 15.37
N GLY A 120 -0.61 22.27 14.44
CA GLY A 120 0.53 23.13 14.73
C GLY A 120 0.12 24.43 15.43
N THR A 121 1.02 25.43 15.40
CA THR A 121 0.86 26.71 16.09
C THR A 121 -0.14 27.68 15.42
N GLY A 122 -1.09 27.19 14.65
CA GLY A 122 -1.99 28.00 13.81
C GLY A 122 -3.40 28.26 14.38
N GLY A 123 -3.66 27.92 15.66
CA GLY A 123 -4.99 28.10 16.26
C GLY A 123 -6.11 27.35 15.51
N THR A 124 -7.29 27.95 15.40
CA THR A 124 -8.49 27.35 14.77
C THR A 124 -8.24 26.87 13.34
N GLU A 125 -7.46 27.60 12.54
CA GLU A 125 -7.09 27.18 11.17
C GLU A 125 -6.29 25.87 11.13
N ALA A 126 -5.35 25.67 12.05
CA ALA A 126 -4.57 24.45 12.13
C ALA A 126 -5.42 23.27 12.62
N CYS A 127 -6.36 23.52 13.53
CA CYS A 127 -7.30 22.52 14.02
C CYS A 127 -8.28 22.06 12.93
N ASP A 128 -8.78 22.96 12.12
CA ASP A 128 -9.62 22.66 10.97
C ASP A 128 -8.85 21.87 9.90
N TRP A 129 -7.57 22.24 9.64
CA TRP A 129 -6.71 21.48 8.73
C TRP A 129 -6.47 20.05 9.25
N ALA A 130 -6.28 19.86 10.56
CA ALA A 130 -6.14 18.54 11.15
C ALA A 130 -7.39 17.68 10.95
N GLU A 131 -8.59 18.24 11.06
CA GLU A 131 -9.84 17.55 10.79
C GLU A 131 -9.97 17.18 9.30
N MET A 132 -9.56 18.06 8.40
CA MET A 132 -9.53 17.76 6.97
C MET A 132 -8.61 16.58 6.65
N LEU A 133 -7.41 16.53 7.25
CA LEU A 133 -6.48 15.41 7.09
C LEU A 133 -7.03 14.11 7.70
N LEU A 134 -7.63 14.17 8.87
CA LEU A 134 -8.32 13.01 9.46
C LEU A 134 -9.32 12.40 8.44
N ARG A 135 -10.18 13.23 7.88
CA ARG A 135 -11.16 12.81 6.87
C ARG A 135 -10.51 12.24 5.60
N GLN A 136 -9.39 12.83 5.18
CA GLN A 136 -8.62 12.37 4.02
C GLN A 136 -8.07 10.96 4.26
N TYR A 137 -7.44 10.70 5.41
CA TYR A 137 -6.87 9.39 5.73
C TYR A 137 -7.94 8.33 5.98
N GLN A 138 -9.08 8.69 6.60
CA GLN A 138 -10.21 7.77 6.73
C GLN A 138 -10.70 7.30 5.35
N ARG A 139 -10.98 8.23 4.43
CA ARG A 139 -11.43 7.90 3.07
C ARG A 139 -10.38 7.15 2.25
N TRP A 140 -9.12 7.46 2.44
CA TRP A 140 -8.04 6.73 1.79
C TRP A 140 -7.99 5.28 2.28
N SER A 141 -8.08 5.07 3.59
CA SER A 141 -8.10 3.75 4.20
C SER A 141 -9.29 2.92 3.74
N GLU A 142 -10.49 3.52 3.68
CA GLU A 142 -11.69 2.86 3.15
C GLU A 142 -11.48 2.38 1.70
N ARG A 143 -10.93 3.24 0.83
CA ARG A 143 -10.64 2.87 -0.57
C ARG A 143 -9.59 1.76 -0.70
N LYS A 144 -8.67 1.67 0.25
CA LYS A 144 -7.64 0.63 0.30
C LYS A 144 -8.11 -0.65 1.03
N GLY A 145 -9.34 -0.66 1.56
CA GLY A 145 -9.88 -1.78 2.34
C GLY A 145 -9.22 -1.94 3.70
N LEU A 146 -8.60 -0.88 4.24
CA LEU A 146 -7.97 -0.86 5.55
C LEU A 146 -8.99 -0.48 6.61
N LYS A 147 -8.92 -1.12 7.79
CA LYS A 147 -9.77 -0.78 8.93
C LYS A 147 -9.17 0.35 9.73
N VAL A 148 -9.96 1.39 10.00
CA VAL A 148 -9.54 2.55 10.81
C VAL A 148 -10.28 2.54 12.14
N GLU A 149 -9.54 2.76 13.21
CA GLU A 149 -10.04 2.90 14.57
C GLU A 149 -9.46 4.16 15.20
N ILE A 150 -10.31 5.04 15.73
CA ILE A 150 -9.87 6.22 16.46
C ILE A 150 -9.52 5.79 17.88
N VAL A 151 -8.24 5.91 18.24
CA VAL A 151 -7.73 5.55 19.57
C VAL A 151 -7.91 6.71 20.54
N GLU A 152 -7.60 7.91 20.09
CA GLU A 152 -7.72 9.14 20.87
C GLU A 152 -8.07 10.31 19.96
N CYS A 153 -8.92 11.20 20.41
CA CYS A 153 -9.26 12.43 19.70
C CYS A 153 -9.46 13.57 20.70
N GLN A 154 -8.75 14.66 20.46
CA GLN A 154 -8.88 15.89 21.24
C GLN A 154 -9.47 16.98 20.34
N GLU A 155 -10.72 17.34 20.58
CA GLU A 155 -11.41 18.39 19.86
C GLU A 155 -10.91 19.78 20.26
N HIS A 156 -11.09 20.76 19.39
CA HIS A 156 -10.84 22.15 19.68
C HIS A 156 -12.15 22.88 19.96
N ASP A 157 -12.14 23.83 20.90
CA ASP A 157 -13.36 24.49 21.41
C ASP A 157 -14.16 25.24 20.34
N GLU A 158 -13.47 25.78 19.31
CA GLU A 158 -14.13 26.59 18.26
C GLU A 158 -14.42 25.76 17.00
N ALA A 159 -13.43 25.04 16.46
CA ALA A 159 -13.57 24.20 15.28
C ALA A 159 -12.38 23.26 15.11
N GLY A 160 -12.63 22.08 14.54
CA GLY A 160 -11.60 21.11 14.21
C GLY A 160 -11.06 20.35 15.41
N ILE A 161 -9.90 19.72 15.23
CA ILE A 161 -9.26 18.85 16.22
C ILE A 161 -7.85 19.33 16.55
N ARG A 162 -7.47 19.27 17.83
CA ARG A 162 -6.09 19.56 18.30
C ARG A 162 -5.15 18.42 18.00
N SER A 163 -5.58 17.22 18.28
CA SER A 163 -4.84 16.01 17.95
C SER A 163 -5.77 14.82 17.79
N VAL A 164 -5.34 13.86 16.95
CA VAL A 164 -6.01 12.58 16.81
C VAL A 164 -4.99 11.49 16.60
N THR A 165 -5.22 10.35 17.23
CA THR A 165 -4.45 9.12 17.01
C THR A 165 -5.38 8.07 16.41
N LEU A 166 -5.00 7.58 15.23
CA LEU A 166 -5.69 6.51 14.51
C LEU A 166 -4.87 5.24 14.58
N LYS A 167 -5.54 4.10 14.73
CA LYS A 167 -4.98 2.78 14.46
C LYS A 167 -5.52 2.33 13.12
N ILE A 168 -4.63 2.09 12.17
CA ILE A 168 -4.96 1.66 10.81
C ILE A 168 -4.45 0.24 10.64
N CYS A 169 -5.40 -0.70 10.45
CA CYS A 169 -5.12 -2.12 10.37
C CYS A 169 -5.34 -2.64 8.95
N GLY A 170 -4.41 -3.43 8.47
CA GLY A 170 -4.46 -4.10 7.18
C GLY A 170 -3.09 -4.24 6.54
N THR A 171 -3.06 -4.93 5.40
CA THR A 171 -1.82 -5.26 4.71
C THR A 171 -1.09 -4.00 4.24
N HIS A 172 0.17 -3.87 4.64
CA HIS A 172 1.05 -2.75 4.30
C HIS A 172 0.59 -1.36 4.81
N ALA A 173 -0.25 -1.32 5.87
CA ALA A 173 -0.72 -0.04 6.42
C ALA A 173 0.45 0.86 6.84
N TYR A 174 1.44 0.30 7.55
CA TYR A 174 2.63 1.05 7.96
C TYR A 174 3.50 1.45 6.77
N GLY A 175 3.74 0.54 5.83
CA GLY A 175 4.55 0.79 4.64
C GLY A 175 4.06 1.99 3.84
N TYR A 176 2.75 2.11 3.64
CA TYR A 176 2.15 3.27 2.96
C TYR A 176 2.32 4.56 3.77
N LEU A 177 2.08 4.50 5.07
CA LEU A 177 1.95 5.70 5.89
C LEU A 177 3.28 6.25 6.41
N GLN A 178 4.35 5.43 6.45
CA GLN A 178 5.67 5.89 6.89
C GLN A 178 6.25 7.01 6.03
N THR A 179 5.92 7.02 4.74
CA THR A 179 6.40 8.04 3.78
C THR A 179 5.73 9.40 3.98
N GLU A 180 4.54 9.41 4.58
CA GLU A 180 3.77 10.62 4.86
C GLU A 180 4.26 11.38 6.11
N ARG A 181 5.23 10.81 6.84
CA ARG A 181 5.76 11.42 8.07
C ARG A 181 6.40 12.77 7.78
N GLY A 182 5.93 13.80 8.45
CA GLY A 182 6.52 15.14 8.33
C GLY A 182 5.56 16.27 8.62
N VAL A 183 5.81 17.42 8.02
CA VAL A 183 4.99 18.62 8.17
C VAL A 183 4.08 18.78 6.97
N HIS A 184 2.78 18.78 7.23
CA HIS A 184 1.76 19.01 6.20
C HIS A 184 1.34 20.48 6.22
N ARG A 185 1.46 21.14 5.07
CA ARG A 185 1.19 22.57 4.94
C ARG A 185 -0.02 22.80 4.04
N LEU A 186 -0.99 23.56 4.56
CA LEU A 186 -2.14 24.04 3.78
C LEU A 186 -2.02 25.55 3.57
N VAL A 187 -2.23 25.99 2.32
CA VAL A 187 -2.33 27.41 1.97
C VAL A 187 -3.67 27.62 1.27
N ARG A 188 -4.57 28.31 1.94
CA ARG A 188 -5.91 28.60 1.41
C ARG A 188 -6.41 29.97 1.85
N ILE A 189 -7.51 30.44 1.25
CA ILE A 189 -8.30 31.54 1.82
C ILE A 189 -8.98 31.01 3.09
N SER A 190 -8.79 31.70 4.21
CA SER A 190 -9.34 31.28 5.49
C SER A 190 -10.88 31.41 5.51
N PRO A 191 -11.61 30.35 5.88
CA PRO A 191 -13.05 30.46 6.13
C PRO A 191 -13.37 31.18 7.45
N PHE A 192 -12.38 31.36 8.32
CA PHE A 192 -12.51 32.02 9.62
C PHE A 192 -12.10 33.50 9.59
N ASP A 193 -11.50 33.98 8.48
CA ASP A 193 -11.10 35.38 8.31
C ASP A 193 -12.17 36.17 7.55
N SER A 194 -12.77 37.15 8.23
CA SER A 194 -13.77 38.05 7.62
C SER A 194 -13.24 38.85 6.42
N GLN A 195 -11.93 39.00 6.29
CA GLN A 195 -11.27 39.70 5.20
C GLN A 195 -10.85 38.79 4.03
N SER A 196 -11.19 37.49 4.08
CA SER A 196 -10.87 36.50 3.04
C SER A 196 -9.38 36.46 2.65
N ARG A 197 -8.49 36.65 3.59
CA ARG A 197 -7.04 36.63 3.35
C ARG A 197 -6.54 35.18 3.26
N ARG A 198 -5.41 35.00 2.56
CA ARG A 198 -4.71 33.71 2.51
C ARG A 198 -3.96 33.47 3.82
N HIS A 199 -4.22 32.32 4.41
CA HIS A 199 -3.54 31.83 5.60
C HIS A 199 -2.73 30.58 5.28
N THR A 200 -1.70 30.33 6.06
CA THR A 200 -0.88 29.12 6.01
C THR A 200 -1.03 28.39 7.32
N SER A 201 -1.45 27.13 7.26
CA SER A 201 -1.54 26.24 8.42
C SER A 201 -0.55 25.09 8.26
N CYS A 202 0.13 24.75 9.34
CA CYS A 202 1.08 23.65 9.38
C CYS A 202 0.66 22.64 10.45
N LEU A 203 0.82 21.37 10.14
CA LEU A 203 0.59 20.26 11.05
C LEU A 203 1.85 19.43 11.16
N LEU A 204 2.05 18.83 12.32
CA LEU A 204 3.06 17.79 12.50
C LEU A 204 2.38 16.43 12.42
N TYR A 205 2.75 15.66 11.41
CA TYR A 205 2.35 14.28 11.23
C TYR A 205 3.46 13.38 11.78
N THR A 206 3.15 12.55 12.73
CA THR A 206 4.06 11.52 13.23
C THR A 206 3.42 10.15 13.07
N SER A 207 4.09 9.26 12.33
CA SER A 207 3.78 7.83 12.38
C SER A 207 4.67 7.22 13.46
N PRO A 208 4.14 6.78 14.60
CA PRO A 208 4.93 6.00 15.52
C PRO A 208 5.24 4.65 14.87
N SER A 209 6.46 4.15 15.14
CA SER A 209 6.88 2.79 14.83
C SER A 209 5.79 1.79 15.25
N PRO A 210 5.61 0.67 14.52
CA PRO A 210 4.76 -0.41 14.97
C PRO A 210 5.26 -0.83 16.36
N ARG A 211 4.50 -0.52 17.38
CA ARG A 211 4.72 -1.16 18.69
C ARG A 211 4.13 -2.56 18.57
N ASP A 212 4.96 -3.52 18.86
CA ASP A 212 4.57 -4.90 19.05
C ASP A 212 3.24 -4.97 19.79
N SER A 213 2.26 -5.63 19.18
CA SER A 213 0.98 -5.99 19.79
C SER A 213 1.15 -7.06 20.90
N SER A 214 2.35 -7.25 21.42
CA SER A 214 2.72 -8.27 22.41
C SER A 214 2.94 -7.74 23.81
N GLN A 215 2.47 -6.52 24.14
CA GLN A 215 2.42 -6.05 25.54
C GLN A 215 1.02 -5.54 25.87
N SER A 216 0.15 -6.47 26.22
CA SER A 216 -1.02 -6.28 27.09
C SER A 216 -1.13 -7.47 28.00
#